data_26552ac25f5dd2cbc1cc6a7eb2f7d3a1
#
_entry.id   26552ac25f5dd2cbc1cc6a7eb2f7d3a1
#
_cell.length_a   1.000
_cell.length_b   1.000
_cell.length_c   1.000
_cell.angle_alpha   90.00
_cell.angle_beta   90.00
_cell.angle_gamma   90.00
#
_symmetry.space_group_name_H-M   'P 1'
#
loop_
_entity.id
_entity.type
_entity.pdbx_description
1 polymer ?
#
loop_
_entity_poly.entity_id
_entity_poly.type
_entity_poly.pdbx_seq_one_letter_code
_entity_poly.pdbx_strand_id
1 'polypeptide(L)'
;MIQSHKWVVLIAALFIAVVLYSQETVEAIVAIVNDDIITLSEYKAEHEALYNFLRSQLQGEEFDKQYEAQKKELLERMITERLLLQEARKQDLNIEEQLRMYIDNIKTQNNIESDEELRRQMAQQGIDFEVWKNQQEKGLLQQAVVFNEVGRNIAIDETDVINYYDQNPDRFTDPTEYRIRAIFISSEDKSEDDTRKKMADIDKKLAAGENMAALAEQYSEGPEKETQGDLGAFKEGDLAEPLRKAVENITVGSMTSWIQMPNGWFRIKLEDRKESRLKPFEEVREEIENMLFNQEQQKRLREYLEELKNRSFIKILISDPLRYR
;
A
#
# COMPACT_ATOMS: atom_id res chain seq x y z
N MET A 1 78.32 -36.52 -15.82
CA MET A 1 78.26 -35.04 -15.69
C MET A 1 77.30 -34.48 -16.73
N ILE A 2 76.03 -34.90 -16.73
CA ILE A 2 74.95 -34.36 -17.58
C ILE A 2 73.65 -34.68 -16.88
N GLN A 3 73.32 -33.97 -15.78
CA GLN A 3 71.98 -34.11 -15.14
C GLN A 3 71.54 -32.88 -14.35
N SER A 4 72.19 -31.73 -14.47
CA SER A 4 71.86 -30.52 -13.66
C SER A 4 71.20 -29.38 -14.44
N HIS A 5 70.89 -29.55 -15.71
CA HIS A 5 70.32 -28.45 -16.53
C HIS A 5 68.79 -28.53 -16.81
N LYS A 6 68.14 -29.64 -16.40
CA LYS A 6 66.68 -29.79 -16.65
C LYS A 6 65.79 -29.21 -15.59
N TRP A 7 66.28 -28.89 -14.41
CA TRP A 7 65.53 -28.38 -13.30
C TRP A 7 65.41 -26.82 -13.29
N VAL A 8 66.35 -26.13 -13.93
CA VAL A 8 66.36 -24.67 -13.96
C VAL A 8 65.35 -24.12 -14.97
N VAL A 9 65.02 -24.86 -16.02
CA VAL A 9 64.06 -24.44 -17.06
C VAL A 9 62.60 -24.61 -16.59
N LEU A 10 62.36 -25.53 -15.68
CA LEU A 10 61.02 -25.81 -15.14
C LEU A 10 60.56 -24.78 -14.08
N ILE A 11 61.51 -24.13 -13.39
CA ILE A 11 61.21 -23.09 -12.39
C ILE A 11 60.96 -21.73 -13.07
N ALA A 12 61.59 -21.46 -14.21
CA ALA A 12 61.35 -20.22 -14.98
C ALA A 12 60.02 -20.23 -15.68
N ALA A 13 59.44 -21.39 -16.04
CA ALA A 13 58.11 -21.47 -16.67
C ALA A 13 56.93 -21.34 -15.68
N LEU A 14 57.18 -21.53 -14.36
CA LEU A 14 56.13 -21.40 -13.31
C LEU A 14 55.96 -19.95 -12.83
N PHE A 15 56.89 -19.02 -13.18
CA PHE A 15 56.85 -17.63 -12.76
C PHE A 15 56.12 -16.70 -13.74
N ILE A 16 55.71 -17.18 -14.91
CA ILE A 16 55.06 -16.36 -15.97
C ILE A 16 53.52 -16.53 -15.96
N ALA A 17 52.96 -17.40 -15.15
CA ALA A 17 51.51 -17.71 -15.17
C ALA A 17 50.71 -17.05 -14.03
N VAL A 18 51.28 -16.09 -13.29
CA VAL A 18 50.51 -15.26 -12.36
C VAL A 18 50.57 -13.80 -12.84
N VAL A 19 50.17 -13.57 -14.08
CA VAL A 19 49.54 -12.32 -14.43
C VAL A 19 48.17 -12.40 -13.83
N LEU A 20 48.05 -12.00 -12.57
CA LEU A 20 46.77 -11.62 -11.96
C LEU A 20 46.14 -10.61 -12.91
N TYR A 21 45.12 -11.05 -13.65
CA TYR A 21 44.11 -10.15 -14.14
C TYR A 21 43.47 -9.53 -12.91
N SER A 22 44.10 -8.49 -12.35
CA SER A 22 43.40 -7.46 -11.65
C SER A 22 42.46 -6.87 -12.71
N GLN A 23 41.27 -7.38 -12.85
CA GLN A 23 40.19 -6.61 -13.44
C GLN A 23 40.04 -5.40 -12.52
N GLU A 24 40.73 -4.30 -12.85
CA GLU A 24 40.27 -3.00 -12.41
C GLU A 24 38.83 -2.91 -12.89
N THR A 25 37.92 -3.13 -11.99
CA THR A 25 36.51 -2.82 -12.21
C THR A 25 36.46 -1.31 -12.39
N VAL A 26 36.57 -0.84 -13.63
CA VAL A 26 36.36 0.57 -13.95
C VAL A 26 34.91 0.84 -13.59
N GLU A 27 34.71 1.48 -12.47
CA GLU A 27 33.40 1.80 -11.99
C GLU A 27 32.77 2.86 -12.89
N ALA A 28 31.70 2.50 -13.62
CA ALA A 28 31.02 3.43 -14.49
C ALA A 28 30.17 4.40 -13.67
N ILE A 29 30.21 5.69 -14.02
CA ILE A 29 29.39 6.73 -13.41
C ILE A 29 28.06 6.79 -14.15
N VAL A 30 26.96 6.58 -13.43
CA VAL A 30 25.60 6.68 -13.95
C VAL A 30 25.12 8.13 -13.98
N ALA A 31 25.35 8.86 -12.91
CA ALA A 31 24.99 10.27 -12.83
C ALA A 31 25.97 11.07 -11.95
N ILE A 32 26.08 12.37 -12.23
CA ILE A 32 26.78 13.36 -11.42
C ILE A 32 25.71 14.27 -10.80
N VAL A 33 25.77 14.47 -9.49
CA VAL A 33 24.82 15.28 -8.73
C VAL A 33 25.61 16.27 -7.87
N ASN A 34 25.81 17.48 -8.37
CA ASN A 34 26.74 18.47 -7.80
C ASN A 34 28.16 17.85 -7.65
N ASP A 35 28.66 17.75 -6.42
CA ASP A 35 29.99 17.18 -6.10
C ASP A 35 29.94 15.66 -5.84
N ASP A 36 28.76 15.04 -5.83
CA ASP A 36 28.59 13.60 -5.61
C ASP A 36 28.35 12.87 -6.94
N ILE A 37 28.63 11.57 -6.96
CA ILE A 37 28.35 10.70 -8.11
C ILE A 37 27.42 9.55 -7.69
N ILE A 38 26.69 9.03 -8.66
CA ILE A 38 25.98 7.75 -8.57
C ILE A 38 26.68 6.78 -9.48
N THR A 39 27.19 5.68 -8.92
CA THR A 39 27.93 4.68 -9.66
C THR A 39 27.03 3.56 -10.18
N LEU A 40 27.52 2.78 -11.13
CA LEU A 40 26.78 1.65 -11.69
C LEU A 40 26.58 0.53 -10.65
N SER A 41 27.58 0.32 -9.78
CA SER A 41 27.45 -0.68 -8.71
C SER A 41 26.39 -0.27 -7.68
N GLU A 42 26.37 1.01 -7.27
CA GLU A 42 25.32 1.55 -6.40
C GLU A 42 23.93 1.39 -7.03
N TYR A 43 23.78 1.77 -8.30
CA TYR A 43 22.51 1.63 -8.99
C TYR A 43 22.05 0.16 -9.06
N LYS A 44 22.95 -0.77 -9.38
CA LYS A 44 22.62 -2.21 -9.44
C LYS A 44 22.24 -2.77 -8.07
N ALA A 45 22.92 -2.35 -7.01
CA ALA A 45 22.59 -2.75 -5.64
C ALA A 45 21.18 -2.26 -5.22
N GLU A 46 20.87 -0.99 -5.48
CA GLU A 46 19.54 -0.43 -5.20
C GLU A 46 18.44 -1.10 -6.05
N HIS A 47 18.75 -1.41 -7.31
CA HIS A 47 17.83 -2.14 -8.17
C HIS A 47 17.56 -3.57 -7.67
N GLU A 48 18.60 -4.29 -7.22
CA GLU A 48 18.45 -5.62 -6.65
C GLU A 48 17.65 -5.59 -5.35
N ALA A 49 17.90 -4.62 -4.48
CA ALA A 49 17.14 -4.41 -3.26
C ALA A 49 15.66 -4.15 -3.57
N LEU A 50 15.37 -3.27 -4.53
CA LEU A 50 14.01 -3.00 -5.00
C LEU A 50 13.32 -4.27 -5.53
N TYR A 51 14.01 -5.03 -6.39
CA TYR A 51 13.47 -6.26 -6.95
C TYR A 51 13.13 -7.28 -5.87
N ASN A 52 14.06 -7.53 -4.94
CA ASN A 52 13.89 -8.49 -3.86
C ASN A 52 12.78 -8.07 -2.90
N PHE A 53 12.68 -6.78 -2.57
CA PHE A 53 11.61 -6.23 -1.75
C PHE A 53 10.24 -6.45 -2.38
N LEU A 54 10.06 -6.04 -3.63
CA LEU A 54 8.78 -6.21 -4.33
C LEU A 54 8.41 -7.69 -4.49
N ARG A 55 9.40 -8.55 -4.78
CA ARG A 55 9.20 -9.99 -4.94
C ARG A 55 8.76 -10.68 -3.64
N SER A 56 9.18 -10.15 -2.49
CA SER A 56 8.75 -10.65 -1.18
C SER A 56 7.30 -10.29 -0.83
N GLN A 57 6.77 -9.20 -1.41
CA GLN A 57 5.44 -8.67 -1.08
C GLN A 57 4.38 -8.99 -2.14
N LEU A 58 4.78 -9.10 -3.41
CA LEU A 58 3.88 -9.17 -4.55
C LEU A 58 4.18 -10.38 -5.44
N GLN A 59 3.16 -10.84 -6.18
CA GLN A 59 3.28 -11.94 -7.13
C GLN A 59 2.49 -11.64 -8.41
N GLY A 60 2.86 -12.33 -9.49
CA GLY A 60 2.14 -12.27 -10.77
C GLY A 60 2.13 -10.87 -11.39
N GLU A 61 1.02 -10.52 -12.01
CA GLU A 61 0.84 -9.28 -12.78
C GLU A 61 1.02 -8.01 -11.94
N GLU A 62 0.62 -8.04 -10.66
CA GLU A 62 0.80 -6.90 -9.76
C GLU A 62 2.28 -6.64 -9.47
N PHE A 63 3.09 -7.69 -9.30
CA PHE A 63 4.54 -7.55 -9.20
C PHE A 63 5.13 -6.90 -10.45
N ASP A 64 4.79 -7.40 -11.64
CA ASP A 64 5.34 -6.89 -12.90
C ASP A 64 5.02 -5.42 -13.10
N LYS A 65 3.78 -5.02 -12.81
CA LYS A 65 3.31 -3.64 -12.90
C LYS A 65 4.06 -2.70 -11.95
N GLN A 66 4.16 -3.07 -10.66
CA GLN A 66 4.83 -2.25 -9.66
C GLN A 66 6.34 -2.18 -9.90
N TYR A 67 6.95 -3.29 -10.28
CA TYR A 67 8.37 -3.33 -10.58
C TYR A 67 8.76 -2.44 -11.77
N GLU A 68 8.06 -2.53 -12.90
CA GLU A 68 8.36 -1.68 -14.05
C GLU A 68 8.12 -0.18 -13.78
N ALA A 69 7.12 0.15 -12.96
CA ALA A 69 6.87 1.52 -12.54
C ALA A 69 8.02 2.06 -11.68
N GLN A 70 8.37 1.35 -10.60
CA GLN A 70 9.38 1.81 -9.64
C GLN A 70 10.81 1.76 -10.21
N LYS A 71 11.11 0.81 -11.09
CA LYS A 71 12.38 0.72 -11.80
C LYS A 71 12.66 1.96 -12.66
N LYS A 72 11.63 2.52 -13.32
CA LYS A 72 11.77 3.74 -14.11
C LYS A 72 12.12 4.95 -13.25
N GLU A 73 11.65 5.00 -12.02
CA GLU A 73 11.84 6.10 -11.09
C GLU A 73 13.10 5.93 -10.23
N LEU A 74 13.76 4.76 -10.28
CA LEU A 74 14.88 4.43 -9.40
C LEU A 74 16.02 5.46 -9.45
N LEU A 75 16.49 5.82 -10.64
CA LEU A 75 17.57 6.78 -10.80
C LEU A 75 17.18 8.18 -10.28
N GLU A 76 15.97 8.62 -10.57
CA GLU A 76 15.43 9.89 -10.09
C GLU A 76 15.32 9.91 -8.55
N ARG A 77 14.91 8.78 -7.95
CA ARG A 77 14.92 8.63 -6.50
C ARG A 77 16.33 8.73 -5.93
N MET A 78 17.31 8.03 -6.50
CA MET A 78 18.71 8.10 -6.06
C MET A 78 19.29 9.51 -6.18
N ILE A 79 18.98 10.24 -7.26
CA ILE A 79 19.36 11.64 -7.43
C ILE A 79 18.75 12.50 -6.32
N THR A 80 17.47 12.36 -6.07
CA THR A 80 16.73 13.10 -5.02
C THR A 80 17.33 12.84 -3.64
N GLU A 81 17.63 11.58 -3.33
CA GLU A 81 18.28 11.17 -2.07
C GLU A 81 19.66 11.83 -1.90
N ARG A 82 20.47 11.88 -2.97
CA ARG A 82 21.76 12.59 -2.94
C ARG A 82 21.61 14.06 -2.63
N LEU A 83 20.65 14.73 -3.29
CA LEU A 83 20.36 16.13 -3.09
C LEU A 83 19.94 16.43 -1.65
N LEU A 84 19.02 15.63 -1.10
CA LEU A 84 18.57 15.79 0.29
C LEU A 84 19.70 15.58 1.31
N LEU A 85 20.58 14.59 1.09
CA LEU A 85 21.75 14.39 1.94
C LEU A 85 22.76 15.54 1.85
N GLN A 86 22.92 16.16 0.67
CA GLN A 86 23.75 17.37 0.51
C GLN A 86 23.12 18.55 1.27
N GLU A 87 21.81 18.72 1.23
CA GLU A 87 21.12 19.76 2.01
C GLU A 87 21.24 19.50 3.51
N ALA A 88 21.15 18.25 3.97
CA ALA A 88 21.38 17.90 5.38
C ALA A 88 22.80 18.32 5.85
N ARG A 89 23.82 18.07 5.02
CA ARG A 89 25.21 18.52 5.31
C ARG A 89 25.33 20.04 5.35
N LYS A 90 24.70 20.77 4.41
CA LYS A 90 24.71 22.24 4.36
C LYS A 90 24.04 22.86 5.61
N GLN A 91 23.00 22.20 6.12
CA GLN A 91 22.27 22.64 7.32
C GLN A 91 22.92 22.19 8.64
N ASP A 92 24.04 21.44 8.56
CA ASP A 92 24.73 20.87 9.73
C ASP A 92 23.78 20.10 10.64
N LEU A 93 22.91 19.27 10.05
CA LEU A 93 21.89 18.54 10.80
C LEU A 93 22.53 17.41 11.61
N ASN A 94 22.27 17.41 12.91
CA ASN A 94 22.65 16.34 13.82
C ASN A 94 21.44 15.49 14.18
N ILE A 95 21.51 14.20 13.92
CA ILE A 95 20.42 13.22 14.18
C ILE A 95 20.89 12.07 15.10
N GLU A 96 22.04 12.23 15.78
CA GLU A 96 22.60 11.17 16.63
C GLU A 96 21.63 10.72 17.70
N GLU A 97 20.93 11.67 18.35
CA GLU A 97 19.97 11.34 19.39
C GLU A 97 18.74 10.64 18.82
N GLN A 98 18.22 11.10 17.67
CA GLN A 98 17.10 10.48 17.00
C GLN A 98 17.44 9.06 16.56
N LEU A 99 18.63 8.84 16.03
CA LEU A 99 19.11 7.51 15.64
C LEU A 99 19.27 6.59 16.85
N ARG A 100 19.79 7.11 17.96
CA ARG A 100 19.88 6.36 19.20
C ARG A 100 18.51 5.95 19.71
N MET A 101 17.56 6.91 19.81
CA MET A 101 16.18 6.61 20.21
C MET A 101 15.50 5.61 19.30
N TYR A 102 15.75 5.69 17.99
CA TYR A 102 15.23 4.74 17.03
C TYR A 102 15.75 3.31 17.28
N ILE A 103 17.08 3.17 17.51
CA ILE A 103 17.70 1.88 17.84
C ILE A 103 17.18 1.33 19.18
N ASP A 104 17.07 2.19 20.21
CA ASP A 104 16.55 1.81 21.52
C ASP A 104 15.08 1.35 21.44
N ASN A 105 14.27 1.99 20.61
CA ASN A 105 12.89 1.58 20.37
C ASN A 105 12.82 0.19 19.70
N ILE A 106 13.67 -0.08 18.70
CA ILE A 106 13.76 -1.42 18.08
C ILE A 106 14.13 -2.48 19.13
N LYS A 107 15.12 -2.19 19.98
CA LYS A 107 15.51 -3.10 21.06
C LYS A 107 14.35 -3.39 21.99
N THR A 108 13.65 -2.35 22.42
CA THR A 108 12.50 -2.47 23.32
C THR A 108 11.36 -3.31 22.70
N GLN A 109 10.98 -3.01 21.47
CA GLN A 109 9.89 -3.72 20.76
C GLN A 109 10.20 -5.20 20.53
N ASN A 110 11.47 -5.57 20.39
CA ASN A 110 11.91 -6.94 20.13
C ASN A 110 12.48 -7.65 21.37
N ASN A 111 12.38 -7.04 22.57
CA ASN A 111 12.94 -7.55 23.82
C ASN A 111 14.45 -7.85 23.72
N ILE A 112 15.21 -6.97 23.09
CA ILE A 112 16.67 -7.05 22.93
C ILE A 112 17.31 -6.19 24.00
N GLU A 113 18.21 -6.78 24.81
CA GLU A 113 18.76 -6.12 25.98
C GLU A 113 19.97 -5.22 25.67
N SER A 114 20.71 -5.49 24.58
CA SER A 114 21.94 -4.75 24.25
C SER A 114 22.15 -4.56 22.75
N ASP A 115 23.04 -3.63 22.41
CA ASP A 115 23.45 -3.40 21.01
C ASP A 115 24.22 -4.63 20.45
N GLU A 116 24.97 -5.33 21.29
CA GLU A 116 25.69 -6.55 20.91
C GLU A 116 24.72 -7.67 20.53
N GLU A 117 23.63 -7.77 21.26
CA GLU A 117 22.58 -8.75 20.93
C GLU A 117 21.86 -8.40 19.65
N LEU A 118 21.53 -7.11 19.45
CA LEU A 118 20.94 -6.63 18.20
C LEU A 118 21.83 -6.95 17.00
N ARG A 119 23.13 -6.63 17.10
CA ARG A 119 24.14 -6.96 16.07
C ARG A 119 24.16 -8.46 15.75
N ARG A 120 24.15 -9.29 16.78
CA ARG A 120 24.17 -10.75 16.62
C ARG A 120 22.92 -11.27 15.93
N GLN A 121 21.74 -10.78 16.33
CA GLN A 121 20.47 -11.20 15.71
C GLN A 121 20.36 -10.76 14.26
N MET A 122 20.81 -9.54 13.94
CA MET A 122 20.86 -9.04 12.56
C MET A 122 21.83 -9.84 11.70
N ALA A 123 23.02 -10.15 12.23
CA ALA A 123 24.00 -10.98 11.53
C ALA A 123 23.50 -12.40 11.23
N GLN A 124 22.68 -12.99 12.12
CA GLN A 124 22.01 -14.29 11.85
C GLN A 124 21.03 -14.22 10.69
N GLN A 125 20.46 -13.04 10.42
CA GLN A 125 19.59 -12.79 9.29
C GLN A 125 20.35 -12.31 8.04
N GLY A 126 21.70 -12.29 8.09
CA GLY A 126 22.53 -11.82 6.99
C GLY A 126 22.58 -10.29 6.86
N ILE A 127 22.15 -9.53 7.87
CA ILE A 127 22.13 -8.07 7.87
C ILE A 127 23.36 -7.55 8.61
N ASP A 128 24.18 -6.75 7.93
CA ASP A 128 25.28 -6.02 8.56
C ASP A 128 24.73 -4.81 9.31
N PHE A 129 24.99 -4.74 10.62
CA PHE A 129 24.47 -3.68 11.48
C PHE A 129 24.98 -2.29 11.09
N GLU A 130 26.24 -2.14 10.69
CA GLU A 130 26.79 -0.83 10.34
C GLU A 130 26.22 -0.33 9.02
N VAL A 131 26.06 -1.23 8.04
CA VAL A 131 25.39 -0.90 6.77
C VAL A 131 23.94 -0.49 7.03
N TRP A 132 23.22 -1.24 7.82
CA TRP A 132 21.84 -0.93 8.19
C TRP A 132 21.76 0.39 8.97
N LYS A 133 22.61 0.62 9.96
CA LYS A 133 22.65 1.85 10.74
C LYS A 133 22.90 3.08 9.87
N ASN A 134 23.85 2.98 8.96
CA ASN A 134 24.13 4.06 7.99
C ASN A 134 22.92 4.35 7.09
N GLN A 135 22.18 3.32 6.69
CA GLN A 135 20.95 3.50 5.91
C GLN A 135 19.86 4.22 6.73
N GLN A 136 19.69 3.85 8.01
CA GLN A 136 18.75 4.55 8.91
C GLN A 136 19.16 6.01 9.11
N GLU A 137 20.44 6.27 9.32
CA GLU A 137 20.99 7.62 9.45
C GLU A 137 20.68 8.49 8.23
N LYS A 138 20.92 7.98 7.01
CA LYS A 138 20.57 8.67 5.77
C LYS A 138 19.07 8.99 5.69
N GLY A 139 18.23 8.02 6.03
CA GLY A 139 16.78 8.21 6.07
C GLY A 139 16.34 9.30 7.04
N LEU A 140 16.89 9.30 8.26
CA LEU A 140 16.60 10.32 9.26
C LEU A 140 17.08 11.73 8.85
N LEU A 141 18.26 11.83 8.22
CA LEU A 141 18.76 13.10 7.66
C LEU A 141 17.84 13.65 6.58
N GLN A 142 17.38 12.81 5.66
CA GLN A 142 16.42 13.21 4.61
C GLN A 142 15.09 13.69 5.22
N GLN A 143 14.57 12.95 6.21
CA GLN A 143 13.35 13.34 6.91
C GLN A 143 13.51 14.68 7.65
N ALA A 144 14.67 14.91 8.27
CA ALA A 144 14.96 16.16 8.98
C ALA A 144 15.00 17.35 8.00
N VAL A 145 15.61 17.20 6.82
CA VAL A 145 15.59 18.22 5.75
C VAL A 145 14.15 18.52 5.33
N VAL A 146 13.38 17.49 5.00
CA VAL A 146 11.98 17.65 4.56
C VAL A 146 11.15 18.32 5.66
N PHE A 147 11.34 17.92 6.92
CA PHE A 147 10.63 18.53 8.03
C PHE A 147 10.99 20.03 8.18
N ASN A 148 12.27 20.38 8.09
CA ASN A 148 12.73 21.76 8.23
C ASN A 148 12.24 22.65 7.07
N GLU A 149 12.31 22.17 5.82
CA GLU A 149 12.01 22.96 4.64
C GLU A 149 10.51 23.00 4.32
N VAL A 150 9.80 21.91 4.60
CA VAL A 150 8.42 21.72 4.21
C VAL A 150 7.47 21.72 5.41
N GLY A 151 7.81 20.94 6.46
CA GLY A 151 6.86 20.64 7.54
C GLY A 151 6.62 21.78 8.53
N ARG A 152 7.64 22.59 8.82
CA ARG A 152 7.59 23.59 9.91
C ARG A 152 6.55 24.70 9.72
N ASN A 153 6.18 25.02 8.50
CA ASN A 153 5.40 26.21 8.16
C ASN A 153 4.04 25.87 7.53
N ILE A 154 3.55 24.63 7.69
CA ILE A 154 2.21 24.27 7.22
C ILE A 154 1.23 24.65 8.34
N ALA A 155 0.40 25.63 8.06
CA ALA A 155 -0.78 25.95 8.84
C ALA A 155 -2.00 25.79 7.94
N ILE A 156 -3.00 25.08 8.40
CA ILE A 156 -4.28 24.97 7.73
C ILE A 156 -5.22 25.98 8.34
N ASP A 157 -5.76 26.87 7.50
CA ASP A 157 -6.71 27.86 7.96
C ASP A 157 -8.07 27.19 8.20
N GLU A 158 -8.72 27.57 9.30
CA GLU A 158 -10.05 27.03 9.64
C GLU A 158 -11.07 27.32 8.52
N THR A 159 -10.92 28.43 7.81
CA THR A 159 -11.74 28.76 6.65
C THR A 159 -11.60 27.73 5.53
N ASP A 160 -10.40 27.21 5.30
CA ASP A 160 -10.16 26.18 4.30
C ASP A 160 -10.83 24.84 4.70
N VAL A 161 -10.81 24.50 5.98
CA VAL A 161 -11.47 23.32 6.53
C VAL A 161 -12.99 23.40 6.33
N ILE A 162 -13.61 24.55 6.69
CA ILE A 162 -15.03 24.80 6.51
C ILE A 162 -15.40 24.77 5.02
N ASN A 163 -14.64 25.48 4.17
CA ASN A 163 -14.87 25.47 2.73
C ASN A 163 -14.81 24.09 2.12
N TYR A 164 -13.85 23.26 2.57
CA TYR A 164 -13.75 21.88 2.08
C TYR A 164 -14.97 21.03 2.46
N TYR A 165 -15.45 21.16 3.70
CA TYR A 165 -16.66 20.48 4.14
C TYR A 165 -17.87 20.89 3.30
N ASP A 166 -18.08 22.20 3.11
CA ASP A 166 -19.22 22.73 2.36
C ASP A 166 -19.21 22.35 0.88
N GLN A 167 -18.02 22.22 0.28
CA GLN A 167 -17.86 21.86 -1.13
C GLN A 167 -17.89 20.34 -1.38
N ASN A 168 -17.81 19.52 -0.34
CA ASN A 168 -17.72 18.07 -0.48
C ASN A 168 -18.71 17.31 0.42
N PRO A 169 -20.01 17.68 0.47
CA PRO A 169 -20.96 17.06 1.38
C PRO A 169 -21.09 15.54 1.17
N ASP A 170 -20.98 15.06 -0.07
CA ASP A 170 -21.09 13.65 -0.40
C ASP A 170 -20.00 12.79 0.28
N ARG A 171 -18.83 13.36 0.54
CA ARG A 171 -17.73 12.66 1.23
C ARG A 171 -17.99 12.44 2.72
N PHE A 172 -18.83 13.29 3.29
CA PHE A 172 -19.15 13.32 4.72
C PHE A 172 -20.58 12.87 5.00
N THR A 173 -21.25 12.34 4.00
CA THR A 173 -22.57 11.77 4.14
C THR A 173 -22.47 10.26 4.34
N ASP A 174 -22.93 9.79 5.50
CA ASP A 174 -23.17 8.37 5.73
C ASP A 174 -24.31 7.95 4.79
N PRO A 175 -24.12 6.94 3.93
CA PRO A 175 -25.19 6.49 3.04
C PRO A 175 -26.32 5.83 3.81
N THR A 176 -27.49 5.76 3.20
CA THR A 176 -28.60 4.94 3.70
C THR A 176 -28.14 3.50 3.90
N GLU A 177 -28.50 2.91 5.05
CA GLU A 177 -28.19 1.52 5.38
C GLU A 177 -29.50 0.76 5.60
N TYR A 178 -29.62 -0.40 4.95
CA TYR A 178 -30.78 -1.29 5.03
C TYR A 178 -30.40 -2.58 5.72
N ARG A 179 -31.08 -2.93 6.83
CA ARG A 179 -31.00 -4.28 7.39
C ARG A 179 -32.12 -5.11 6.82
N ILE A 180 -31.77 -6.20 6.17
CA ILE A 180 -32.74 -7.00 5.42
C ILE A 180 -32.68 -8.48 5.81
N ARG A 181 -33.86 -9.11 5.71
CA ARG A 181 -34.04 -10.55 5.77
C ARG A 181 -34.58 -11.03 4.45
N ALA A 182 -34.09 -12.17 3.94
CA ALA A 182 -34.51 -12.69 2.64
C ALA A 182 -34.90 -14.16 2.68
N ILE A 183 -35.77 -14.53 1.75
CA ILE A 183 -35.99 -15.91 1.31
C ILE A 183 -35.56 -15.95 -0.15
N PHE A 184 -34.64 -16.83 -0.48
CA PHE A 184 -34.16 -17.05 -1.85
C PHE A 184 -34.70 -18.39 -2.38
N ILE A 185 -35.20 -18.37 -3.61
CA ILE A 185 -35.61 -19.56 -4.37
C ILE A 185 -34.80 -19.59 -5.67
N SER A 186 -33.95 -20.60 -5.81
CA SER A 186 -33.12 -20.79 -7.00
C SER A 186 -33.98 -21.13 -8.22
N SER A 187 -33.58 -20.62 -9.37
CA SER A 187 -34.14 -21.02 -10.67
C SER A 187 -33.34 -22.14 -11.35
N GLU A 188 -32.23 -22.59 -10.74
CA GLU A 188 -31.39 -23.66 -11.31
C GLU A 188 -32.10 -25.02 -11.17
N ASP A 189 -32.06 -25.79 -12.25
CA ASP A 189 -32.58 -27.17 -12.33
C ASP A 189 -34.05 -27.36 -11.97
N LYS A 190 -34.89 -26.31 -12.08
CA LYS A 190 -36.30 -26.33 -11.76
C LYS A 190 -37.17 -25.84 -12.90
N SER A 191 -38.40 -26.39 -12.97
CA SER A 191 -39.40 -25.83 -13.86
C SER A 191 -39.93 -24.49 -13.31
N GLU A 192 -40.33 -23.58 -14.18
CA GLU A 192 -40.99 -22.34 -13.76
C GLU A 192 -42.25 -22.61 -12.91
N ASP A 193 -42.98 -23.67 -13.24
CA ASP A 193 -44.20 -24.04 -12.52
C ASP A 193 -43.91 -24.47 -11.08
N ASP A 194 -42.86 -25.22 -10.84
CA ASP A 194 -42.48 -25.65 -9.49
C ASP A 194 -41.99 -24.47 -8.65
N THR A 195 -41.19 -23.58 -9.26
CA THR A 195 -40.76 -22.33 -8.62
C THR A 195 -41.96 -21.45 -8.24
N ARG A 196 -42.91 -21.23 -9.14
CA ARG A 196 -44.14 -20.46 -8.87
C ARG A 196 -44.98 -21.08 -7.78
N LYS A 197 -45.17 -22.41 -7.76
CA LYS A 197 -45.92 -23.12 -6.70
C LYS A 197 -45.25 -22.92 -5.35
N LYS A 198 -43.95 -23.05 -5.27
CA LYS A 198 -43.20 -22.85 -4.04
C LYS A 198 -43.31 -21.40 -3.52
N MET A 199 -43.15 -20.41 -4.40
CA MET A 199 -43.33 -19.01 -4.08
C MET A 199 -44.77 -18.72 -3.57
N ALA A 200 -45.80 -19.29 -4.23
CA ALA A 200 -47.18 -19.11 -3.82
C ALA A 200 -47.48 -19.76 -2.46
N ASP A 201 -46.88 -20.91 -2.13
CA ASP A 201 -47.03 -21.55 -0.80
C ASP A 201 -46.40 -20.66 0.30
N ILE A 202 -45.20 -20.12 0.04
CA ILE A 202 -44.55 -19.18 0.96
C ILE A 202 -45.39 -17.93 1.16
N ASP A 203 -45.92 -17.34 0.09
CA ASP A 203 -46.80 -16.16 0.16
C ASP A 203 -48.07 -16.43 0.97
N LYS A 204 -48.67 -17.60 0.82
CA LYS A 204 -49.85 -18.02 1.60
C LYS A 204 -49.54 -18.11 3.09
N LYS A 205 -48.39 -18.66 3.46
CA LYS A 205 -47.91 -18.78 4.83
C LYS A 205 -47.58 -17.43 5.45
N LEU A 206 -46.90 -16.55 4.69
CA LEU A 206 -46.65 -15.17 5.12
C LEU A 206 -47.95 -14.41 5.35
N ALA A 207 -48.96 -14.57 4.45
CA ALA A 207 -50.27 -13.96 4.60
C ALA A 207 -51.05 -14.52 5.81
N ALA A 208 -50.80 -15.77 6.20
CA ALA A 208 -51.36 -16.38 7.42
C ALA A 208 -50.64 -15.92 8.71
N GLY A 209 -49.60 -15.07 8.61
CA GLY A 209 -48.87 -14.52 9.74
C GLY A 209 -47.67 -15.39 10.20
N GLU A 210 -47.28 -16.40 9.44
CA GLU A 210 -46.09 -17.19 9.76
C GLU A 210 -44.81 -16.30 9.74
N ASN A 211 -43.91 -16.59 10.65
CA ASN A 211 -42.68 -15.82 10.80
C ASN A 211 -41.73 -16.03 9.61
N MET A 212 -41.30 -14.93 8.97
CA MET A 212 -40.38 -14.99 7.81
C MET A 212 -39.04 -15.68 8.12
N ALA A 213 -38.52 -15.54 9.35
CA ALA A 213 -37.29 -16.22 9.76
C ALA A 213 -37.44 -17.75 9.74
N ALA A 214 -38.58 -18.26 10.26
CA ALA A 214 -38.87 -19.69 10.22
C ALA A 214 -39.08 -20.19 8.77
N LEU A 215 -39.75 -19.39 7.94
CA LEU A 215 -39.92 -19.73 6.52
C LEU A 215 -38.58 -19.66 5.73
N ALA A 216 -37.71 -18.75 6.05
CA ALA A 216 -36.36 -18.69 5.46
C ALA A 216 -35.54 -19.95 5.82
N GLU A 217 -35.57 -20.36 7.10
CA GLU A 217 -34.90 -21.58 7.56
C GLU A 217 -35.47 -22.83 6.88
N GLN A 218 -36.77 -22.86 6.63
CA GLN A 218 -37.42 -24.01 6.01
C GLN A 218 -37.27 -24.05 4.48
N TYR A 219 -37.48 -22.91 3.82
CA TYR A 219 -37.70 -22.84 2.37
C TYR A 219 -36.55 -22.22 1.56
N SER A 220 -35.68 -21.37 2.18
CA SER A 220 -34.62 -20.73 1.45
C SER A 220 -33.62 -21.73 0.91
N GLU A 221 -33.08 -21.44 -0.25
CA GLU A 221 -32.13 -22.28 -1.00
C GLU A 221 -30.75 -21.67 -1.11
N GLY A 222 -30.53 -20.51 -0.52
CA GLY A 222 -29.25 -19.85 -0.41
C GLY A 222 -28.58 -20.03 0.96
N PRO A 223 -27.36 -19.50 1.11
CA PRO A 223 -26.59 -19.58 2.37
C PRO A 223 -27.29 -18.87 3.54
N GLU A 224 -28.14 -17.87 3.27
CA GLU A 224 -28.95 -17.17 4.28
C GLU A 224 -29.94 -18.05 5.03
N LYS A 225 -30.19 -19.24 4.56
CA LYS A 225 -30.96 -20.26 5.24
C LYS A 225 -30.46 -20.53 6.66
N GLU A 226 -29.13 -20.64 6.81
CA GLU A 226 -28.47 -20.93 8.09
C GLU A 226 -28.62 -19.80 9.11
N THR A 227 -28.83 -18.57 8.62
CA THR A 227 -29.07 -17.37 9.45
C THR A 227 -30.54 -17.01 9.55
N GLN A 228 -31.44 -17.95 9.22
CA GLN A 228 -32.89 -17.70 9.20
C GLN A 228 -33.25 -16.52 8.28
N GLY A 229 -32.53 -16.38 7.20
CA GLY A 229 -32.67 -15.32 6.21
C GLY A 229 -32.06 -13.97 6.58
N ASP A 230 -31.46 -13.78 7.75
CA ASP A 230 -30.82 -12.51 8.14
C ASP A 230 -29.54 -12.31 7.31
N LEU A 231 -29.58 -11.34 6.41
CA LEU A 231 -28.44 -10.96 5.57
C LEU A 231 -27.59 -9.83 6.20
N GLY A 232 -28.02 -9.30 7.36
CA GLY A 232 -27.36 -8.18 8.01
C GLY A 232 -27.70 -6.83 7.39
N ALA A 233 -26.82 -5.87 7.58
CA ALA A 233 -26.94 -4.50 7.11
C ALA A 233 -26.11 -4.26 5.86
N PHE A 234 -26.69 -3.56 4.88
CA PHE A 234 -26.08 -3.17 3.61
C PHE A 234 -26.17 -1.67 3.43
N LYS A 235 -25.09 -1.04 3.03
CA LYS A 235 -25.16 0.31 2.50
C LYS A 235 -25.91 0.30 1.16
N GLU A 236 -26.61 1.38 0.87
CA GLU A 236 -27.42 1.51 -0.35
C GLU A 236 -26.66 1.11 -1.62
N GLY A 237 -25.38 1.52 -1.74
CA GLY A 237 -24.53 1.22 -2.88
C GLY A 237 -24.05 -0.25 -2.98
N ASP A 238 -24.18 -1.05 -1.91
CA ASP A 238 -23.73 -2.44 -1.87
C ASP A 238 -24.84 -3.40 -2.34
N LEU A 239 -26.10 -2.91 -2.40
CA LEU A 239 -27.21 -3.69 -2.89
C LEU A 239 -27.30 -3.68 -4.41
N ALA A 240 -27.49 -4.86 -5.02
CA ALA A 240 -27.81 -4.95 -6.43
C ALA A 240 -29.04 -4.09 -6.77
N GLU A 241 -29.02 -3.39 -7.90
CA GLU A 241 -30.03 -2.39 -8.27
C GLU A 241 -31.50 -2.87 -8.15
N PRO A 242 -31.88 -4.10 -8.57
CA PRO A 242 -33.26 -4.57 -8.40
C PRO A 242 -33.68 -4.71 -6.93
N LEU A 243 -32.74 -5.17 -6.07
CA LEU A 243 -32.99 -5.31 -4.63
C LEU A 243 -33.09 -3.93 -3.95
N ARG A 244 -32.15 -3.03 -4.29
CA ARG A 244 -32.14 -1.65 -3.79
C ARG A 244 -33.46 -0.94 -4.10
N LYS A 245 -33.88 -0.92 -5.36
CA LYS A 245 -35.17 -0.30 -5.77
C LYS A 245 -36.37 -0.87 -5.03
N ALA A 246 -36.36 -2.16 -4.72
CA ALA A 246 -37.47 -2.81 -4.03
C ALA A 246 -37.52 -2.43 -2.53
N VAL A 247 -36.36 -2.34 -1.85
CA VAL A 247 -36.30 -1.98 -0.44
C VAL A 247 -36.49 -0.50 -0.17
N GLU A 248 -36.08 0.38 -1.10
CA GLU A 248 -36.30 1.83 -1.03
C GLU A 248 -37.79 2.18 -0.91
N ASN A 249 -38.65 1.43 -1.59
CA ASN A 249 -40.09 1.73 -1.72
C ASN A 249 -40.96 1.11 -0.65
N ILE A 250 -40.40 0.41 0.34
CA ILE A 250 -41.16 -0.21 1.44
C ILE A 250 -40.81 0.41 2.79
N THR A 251 -41.70 0.32 3.73
CA THR A 251 -41.50 0.76 5.13
C THR A 251 -40.83 -0.34 5.94
N VAL A 252 -40.11 0.05 7.01
CA VAL A 252 -39.54 -0.90 7.97
C VAL A 252 -40.63 -1.84 8.50
N GLY A 253 -40.32 -3.12 8.57
CA GLY A 253 -41.25 -4.20 8.91
C GLY A 253 -42.03 -4.79 7.74
N SER A 254 -42.06 -4.10 6.59
CA SER A 254 -42.77 -4.57 5.37
C SER A 254 -41.89 -5.48 4.52
N MET A 255 -42.57 -6.20 3.60
CA MET A 255 -41.92 -7.11 2.65
C MET A 255 -42.11 -6.63 1.21
N THR A 256 -41.09 -6.89 0.36
CA THR A 256 -41.22 -6.67 -1.08
C THR A 256 -42.15 -7.70 -1.73
N SER A 257 -42.54 -7.52 -2.98
CA SER A 257 -42.91 -8.63 -3.84
C SER A 257 -41.67 -9.50 -4.18
N TRP A 258 -41.89 -10.65 -4.83
CA TRP A 258 -40.77 -11.45 -5.34
C TRP A 258 -39.96 -10.66 -6.38
N ILE A 259 -38.63 -10.61 -6.21
CA ILE A 259 -37.70 -9.88 -7.04
C ILE A 259 -36.90 -10.91 -7.85
N GLN A 260 -37.00 -10.82 -9.15
CA GLN A 260 -36.24 -11.71 -10.05
C GLN A 260 -34.78 -11.26 -10.16
N MET A 261 -33.90 -12.22 -9.97
CA MET A 261 -32.45 -12.07 -10.18
C MET A 261 -31.97 -13.17 -11.14
N PRO A 262 -30.77 -13.07 -11.73
CA PRO A 262 -30.28 -14.07 -12.71
C PRO A 262 -30.25 -15.51 -12.18
N ASN A 263 -30.02 -15.69 -10.87
CA ASN A 263 -29.90 -16.99 -10.21
C ASN A 263 -31.18 -17.46 -9.50
N GLY A 264 -32.25 -16.67 -9.49
CA GLY A 264 -33.50 -17.03 -8.81
C GLY A 264 -34.34 -15.83 -8.35
N TRP A 265 -35.12 -16.03 -7.29
CA TRP A 265 -36.08 -15.07 -6.79
C TRP A 265 -35.81 -14.76 -5.33
N PHE A 266 -35.88 -13.48 -4.96
CA PHE A 266 -35.77 -13.01 -3.60
C PHE A 266 -37.10 -12.43 -3.08
N ARG A 267 -37.48 -12.80 -1.89
CA ARG A 267 -38.51 -12.15 -1.08
C ARG A 267 -37.81 -11.47 0.08
N ILE A 268 -37.88 -10.16 0.19
CA ILE A 268 -37.12 -9.39 1.18
C ILE A 268 -38.08 -8.74 2.19
N LYS A 269 -37.72 -8.80 3.46
CA LYS A 269 -38.29 -7.99 4.53
C LYS A 269 -37.27 -6.95 4.95
N LEU A 270 -37.68 -5.70 5.02
CA LEU A 270 -36.90 -4.62 5.58
C LEU A 270 -37.01 -4.64 7.10
N GLU A 271 -35.94 -5.04 7.79
CA GLU A 271 -35.92 -5.13 9.25
C GLU A 271 -35.62 -3.78 9.90
N ASP A 272 -34.72 -2.99 9.30
CA ASP A 272 -34.34 -1.65 9.77
C ASP A 272 -33.85 -0.80 8.60
N ARG A 273 -33.93 0.52 8.75
CA ARG A 273 -33.38 1.52 7.81
C ARG A 273 -32.76 2.67 8.60
N LYS A 274 -31.50 2.92 8.36
CA LYS A 274 -30.85 4.15 8.78
C LYS A 274 -30.78 5.09 7.58
N GLU A 275 -31.42 6.24 7.69
CA GLU A 275 -31.42 7.24 6.62
C GLU A 275 -30.01 7.83 6.46
N SER A 276 -29.71 8.26 5.25
CA SER A 276 -28.46 8.99 4.97
C SER A 276 -28.37 10.24 5.86
N ARG A 277 -27.17 10.49 6.38
CA ARG A 277 -26.93 11.58 7.29
C ARG A 277 -25.64 12.30 6.93
N LEU A 278 -25.72 13.59 6.64
CA LEU A 278 -24.51 14.41 6.61
C LEU A 278 -23.95 14.50 8.02
N LYS A 279 -22.71 14.05 8.21
CA LYS A 279 -21.99 14.17 9.49
C LYS A 279 -21.82 15.65 9.85
N PRO A 280 -22.10 16.06 11.08
CA PRO A 280 -21.84 17.43 11.51
C PRO A 280 -20.36 17.79 11.30
N PHE A 281 -20.09 19.06 10.99
CA PHE A 281 -18.73 19.57 10.78
C PHE A 281 -17.76 19.18 11.90
N GLU A 282 -18.20 19.32 13.16
CA GLU A 282 -17.39 19.00 14.33
C GLU A 282 -16.94 17.53 14.42
N GLU A 283 -17.74 16.61 13.82
CA GLU A 283 -17.44 15.18 13.78
C GLU A 283 -16.32 14.84 12.78
N VAL A 284 -16.15 15.64 11.74
CA VAL A 284 -15.22 15.40 10.62
C VAL A 284 -14.11 16.46 10.49
N ARG A 285 -14.13 17.49 11.33
CA ARG A 285 -13.19 18.60 11.31
C ARG A 285 -11.73 18.14 11.32
N GLU A 286 -11.38 17.30 12.28
CA GLU A 286 -10.00 16.80 12.43
C GLU A 286 -9.57 15.94 11.23
N GLU A 287 -10.48 15.15 10.68
CA GLU A 287 -10.24 14.37 9.47
C GLU A 287 -9.91 15.28 8.28
N ILE A 288 -10.69 16.35 8.10
CA ILE A 288 -10.48 17.31 7.02
C ILE A 288 -9.17 18.08 7.22
N GLU A 289 -8.91 18.55 8.42
CA GLU A 289 -7.66 19.25 8.76
C GLU A 289 -6.43 18.41 8.46
N ASN A 290 -6.43 17.14 8.90
CA ASN A 290 -5.35 16.19 8.62
C ASN A 290 -5.20 15.90 7.12
N MET A 291 -6.29 15.78 6.40
CA MET A 291 -6.27 15.57 4.96
C MET A 291 -5.70 16.78 4.21
N LEU A 292 -6.14 18.00 4.53
CA LEU A 292 -5.63 19.23 3.93
C LEU A 292 -4.16 19.44 4.28
N PHE A 293 -3.76 19.17 5.52
CA PHE A 293 -2.36 19.22 5.94
C PHE A 293 -1.49 18.27 5.10
N ASN A 294 -1.92 17.02 4.92
CA ASN A 294 -1.19 16.04 4.10
C ASN A 294 -1.11 16.47 2.62
N GLN A 295 -2.18 17.06 2.07
CA GLN A 295 -2.20 17.56 0.71
C GLN A 295 -1.22 18.72 0.52
N GLU A 296 -1.24 19.70 1.43
CA GLU A 296 -0.32 20.82 1.39
C GLU A 296 1.14 20.38 1.58
N GLN A 297 1.39 19.44 2.50
CA GLN A 297 2.71 18.86 2.71
C GLN A 297 3.24 18.20 1.43
N GLN A 298 2.43 17.38 0.77
CA GLN A 298 2.83 16.74 -0.49
C GLN A 298 3.07 17.74 -1.62
N LYS A 299 2.25 18.79 -1.70
CA LYS A 299 2.43 19.86 -2.68
C LYS A 299 3.75 20.58 -2.46
N ARG A 300 4.00 21.06 -1.24
CA ARG A 300 5.25 21.75 -0.89
C ARG A 300 6.48 20.88 -1.05
N LEU A 301 6.37 19.58 -0.72
CA LEU A 301 7.47 18.66 -0.95
C LEU A 301 7.82 18.54 -2.43
N ARG A 302 6.84 18.42 -3.31
CA ARG A 302 7.09 18.42 -4.77
C ARG A 302 7.75 19.72 -5.23
N GLU A 303 7.23 20.85 -4.83
CA GLU A 303 7.76 22.18 -5.17
C GLU A 303 9.20 22.34 -4.67
N TYR A 304 9.49 21.96 -3.44
CA TYR A 304 10.83 21.97 -2.87
C TYR A 304 11.81 21.05 -3.61
N LEU A 305 11.41 19.83 -3.93
CA LEU A 305 12.26 18.89 -4.67
C LEU A 305 12.54 19.36 -6.11
N GLU A 306 11.57 19.99 -6.77
CA GLU A 306 11.76 20.61 -8.10
C GLU A 306 12.72 21.80 -8.02
N GLU A 307 12.53 22.70 -7.04
CA GLU A 307 13.45 23.81 -6.80
C GLU A 307 14.86 23.30 -6.51
N LEU A 308 15.00 22.27 -5.65
CA LEU A 308 16.27 21.68 -5.30
C LEU A 308 16.97 21.09 -6.54
N LYS A 309 16.27 20.39 -7.42
CA LYS A 309 16.77 19.90 -8.69
C LYS A 309 17.20 21.04 -9.62
N ASN A 310 16.38 22.05 -9.76
CA ASN A 310 16.63 23.17 -10.67
C ASN A 310 17.86 24.01 -10.28
N ARG A 311 18.18 24.14 -8.99
CA ARG A 311 19.38 24.85 -8.50
C ARG A 311 20.61 23.97 -8.42
N SER A 312 20.52 22.67 -8.76
CA SER A 312 21.60 21.70 -8.68
C SER A 312 22.15 21.35 -10.06
N PHE A 313 23.44 21.01 -10.12
CA PHE A 313 24.04 20.43 -11.31
C PHE A 313 23.77 18.94 -11.35
N ILE A 314 22.92 18.50 -12.29
CA ILE A 314 22.60 17.10 -12.50
C ILE A 314 22.95 16.72 -13.93
N LYS A 315 23.80 15.69 -14.10
CA LYS A 315 24.16 15.14 -15.40
C LYS A 315 24.05 13.62 -15.39
N ILE A 316 23.07 13.10 -16.11
CA ILE A 316 22.91 11.66 -16.32
C ILE A 316 23.82 11.25 -17.48
N LEU A 317 24.73 10.30 -17.22
CA LEU A 317 25.69 9.78 -18.18
C LEU A 317 25.22 8.46 -18.79
N ILE A 318 24.49 7.65 -18.03
CA ILE A 318 23.95 6.36 -18.45
C ILE A 318 22.44 6.36 -18.15
N SER A 319 21.63 6.48 -19.20
CA SER A 319 20.17 6.54 -19.08
C SER A 319 19.51 5.18 -18.82
N ASP A 320 20.16 4.08 -19.20
CA ASP A 320 19.69 2.70 -18.93
C ASP A 320 20.84 1.87 -18.32
N PRO A 321 21.06 2.01 -16.99
CA PRO A 321 22.21 1.37 -16.34
C PRO A 321 22.15 -0.16 -16.33
N LEU A 322 20.97 -0.77 -16.45
CA LEU A 322 20.83 -2.23 -16.48
C LEU A 322 21.27 -2.85 -17.82
N ARG A 323 21.29 -2.07 -18.90
CA ARG A 323 21.78 -2.49 -20.21
C ARG A 323 23.23 -2.12 -20.48
N TYR A 324 23.83 -1.37 -19.56
CA TYR A 324 25.24 -1.00 -19.68
C TYR A 324 26.14 -2.22 -19.41
N ARG A 325 27.03 -2.52 -20.38
CA ARG A 325 27.97 -3.67 -20.37
C ARG A 325 29.38 -3.21 -20.06
#